data_ebcd47b2bd9c3a255bd28e42cd72b4e8
#
_entry.id   ebcd47b2bd9c3a255bd28e42cd72b4e8
#
_cell.length_a   1.000
_cell.length_b   1.000
_cell.length_c   1.000
_cell.angle_alpha   90.00
_cell.angle_beta   90.00
_cell.angle_gamma   90.00
#
_symmetry.space_group_name_H-M   'P 1'
#
loop_
_entity.id
_entity.type
_entity.pdbx_description
1 polymer ?
#
loop_
_entity_poly.entity_id
_entity_poly.type
_entity_poly.pdbx_seq_one_letter_code
_entity_poly.pdbx_strand_id
1 'polypeptide(L)'
;MTEENTEPYKPTGLFKKYITQNKIFKNREVLRHSYSPRELPHRADQIDSIAEILAPALQGATPSNILIYGKTGTGKTATVKFVGTELENESSGFTPCRLVHLNCETIDTQYRVLAQIANHVSGLDLKPSDRVKNTIPPTGWHTDQVYSELKNILEQAGGLQIIVLDEIDKLVKKSGDDT
;
A
#
# COMPACT_ATOMS: atom_id res chain seq x y z
N MET A 1 -54.54 -24.94 29.85
CA MET A 1 -54.16 -23.64 29.25
C MET A 1 -52.86 -23.26 29.95
N THR A 2 -51.76 -23.57 29.33
CA THR A 2 -50.40 -23.23 29.80
C THR A 2 -50.03 -21.90 29.13
N GLU A 3 -49.92 -20.85 29.94
CA GLU A 3 -49.45 -19.56 29.47
C GLU A 3 -47.95 -19.70 29.12
N GLU A 4 -47.61 -19.57 27.84
CA GLU A 4 -46.23 -19.37 27.34
C GLU A 4 -45.75 -18.02 27.81
N ASN A 5 -44.83 -18.05 28.77
CA ASN A 5 -44.12 -16.87 29.27
C ASN A 5 -43.08 -16.40 28.24
N THR A 6 -43.52 -15.62 27.26
CA THR A 6 -42.66 -14.98 26.28
C THR A 6 -42.09 -13.70 26.88
N GLU A 7 -41.02 -13.82 27.68
CA GLU A 7 -40.22 -12.64 28.02
C GLU A 7 -39.55 -12.07 26.75
N PRO A 8 -39.60 -10.76 26.52
CA PRO A 8 -39.00 -10.17 25.35
C PRO A 8 -37.47 -10.30 25.42
N TYR A 9 -36.90 -10.85 24.35
CA TYR A 9 -35.44 -11.01 24.18
C TYR A 9 -34.71 -9.70 24.39
N LYS A 10 -33.86 -9.59 25.43
CA LYS A 10 -33.00 -8.41 25.69
C LYS A 10 -31.69 -8.58 24.94
N PRO A 11 -31.37 -7.75 23.90
CA PRO A 11 -30.23 -7.92 23.02
C PRO A 11 -28.88 -7.54 23.65
N THR A 12 -28.86 -7.11 24.92
CA THR A 12 -27.61 -6.71 25.63
C THR A 12 -26.76 -7.94 25.97
N GLY A 13 -25.60 -8.03 25.30
CA GLY A 13 -24.62 -9.09 25.57
C GLY A 13 -24.61 -10.25 24.59
N LEU A 14 -25.40 -10.20 23.50
CA LEU A 14 -25.47 -11.24 22.47
C LEU A 14 -24.08 -11.71 21.98
N PHE A 15 -23.15 -10.79 21.79
CA PHE A 15 -21.82 -11.08 21.28
C PHE A 15 -20.79 -11.39 22.36
N LYS A 16 -21.07 -11.12 23.65
CA LYS A 16 -20.11 -11.36 24.75
C LYS A 16 -19.66 -12.81 24.82
N LYS A 17 -20.59 -13.78 24.66
CA LYS A 17 -20.28 -15.21 24.68
C LYS A 17 -19.35 -15.66 23.55
N TYR A 18 -19.34 -14.94 22.42
CA TYR A 18 -18.47 -15.25 21.26
C TYR A 18 -17.09 -14.57 21.36
N ILE A 19 -16.99 -13.48 22.12
CA ILE A 19 -15.71 -12.79 22.36
C ILE A 19 -14.86 -13.57 23.35
N THR A 20 -15.48 -14.22 24.34
CA THR A 20 -14.81 -14.99 25.40
C THR A 20 -14.48 -16.42 25.02
N GLN A 21 -15.04 -16.96 23.93
CA GLN A 21 -14.75 -18.33 23.49
C GLN A 21 -13.38 -18.41 22.81
N ASN A 22 -12.54 -19.29 23.34
CA ASN A 22 -11.25 -19.81 22.89
C ASN A 22 -10.60 -19.11 21.70
N LYS A 23 -9.58 -18.32 21.96
CA LYS A 23 -8.70 -17.77 20.94
C LYS A 23 -7.93 -18.91 20.28
N ILE A 24 -8.42 -19.43 19.17
CA ILE A 24 -7.70 -20.39 18.31
C ILE A 24 -6.38 -19.76 17.82
N PHE A 25 -6.36 -18.44 17.65
CA PHE A 25 -5.19 -17.69 17.18
C PHE A 25 -4.51 -16.94 18.33
N LYS A 26 -3.22 -17.11 18.48
CA LYS A 26 -2.38 -16.30 19.40
C LYS A 26 -2.37 -14.82 18.99
N ASN A 27 -2.28 -14.57 17.68
CA ASN A 27 -2.32 -13.22 17.10
C ASN A 27 -3.04 -13.28 15.75
N ARG A 28 -4.20 -12.62 15.65
CA ARG A 28 -4.98 -12.52 14.40
C ARG A 28 -4.43 -11.50 13.43
N GLU A 29 -3.66 -10.52 13.90
CA GLU A 29 -3.07 -9.47 13.06
C GLU A 29 -2.13 -10.06 11.99
N VAL A 30 -1.43 -11.16 12.33
CA VAL A 30 -0.51 -11.86 11.42
C VAL A 30 -1.21 -12.39 10.16
N LEU A 31 -2.53 -12.59 10.21
CA LEU A 31 -3.32 -13.10 9.08
C LEU A 31 -3.89 -11.99 8.17
N ARG A 32 -3.66 -10.73 8.51
CA ARG A 32 -4.12 -9.62 7.67
C ARG A 32 -3.19 -9.44 6.48
N HIS A 33 -3.75 -9.11 5.32
CA HIS A 33 -2.97 -8.74 4.11
C HIS A 33 -2.07 -7.52 4.33
N SER A 34 -2.40 -6.66 5.29
CA SER A 34 -1.62 -5.49 5.67
C SER A 34 -0.48 -5.81 6.65
N TYR A 35 -0.38 -7.05 7.15
CA TYR A 35 0.65 -7.43 8.09
C TYR A 35 2.02 -7.45 7.40
N SER A 36 2.97 -6.71 7.95
CA SER A 36 4.38 -6.76 7.59
C SER A 36 5.15 -7.39 8.74
N PRO A 37 5.81 -8.54 8.55
CA PRO A 37 6.61 -9.16 9.60
C PRO A 37 7.83 -8.29 9.92
N ARG A 38 8.21 -8.24 11.20
CA ARG A 38 9.40 -7.52 11.66
C ARG A 38 10.71 -8.19 11.25
N GLU A 39 10.66 -9.48 10.98
CA GLU A 39 11.81 -10.28 10.58
C GLU A 39 11.44 -11.09 9.35
N LEU A 40 12.32 -11.11 8.37
CA LEU A 40 12.18 -11.89 7.14
C LEU A 40 13.28 -12.92 7.06
N PRO A 41 13.09 -14.14 7.63
CA PRO A 41 14.10 -15.19 7.61
C PRO A 41 14.47 -15.55 6.18
N HIS A 42 15.76 -15.83 5.94
CA HIS A 42 16.32 -16.22 4.64
C HIS A 42 16.14 -15.16 3.52
N ARG A 43 16.10 -13.86 3.88
CA ARG A 43 15.94 -12.75 2.94
C ARG A 43 17.04 -11.67 3.06
N ALA A 44 18.07 -11.93 3.84
CA ALA A 44 19.15 -10.95 4.06
C ALA A 44 19.75 -10.46 2.75
N ASP A 45 20.17 -11.33 1.85
CA ASP A 45 20.80 -10.97 0.58
C ASP A 45 19.89 -10.10 -0.31
N GLN A 46 18.57 -10.40 -0.33
CA GLN A 46 17.60 -9.64 -1.10
C GLN A 46 17.33 -8.27 -0.47
N ILE A 47 17.27 -8.20 0.85
CA ILE A 47 17.11 -6.95 1.61
C ILE A 47 18.33 -6.07 1.36
N ASP A 48 19.54 -6.59 1.52
CA ASP A 48 20.79 -5.86 1.33
C ASP A 48 20.93 -5.34 -0.09
N SER A 49 20.60 -6.17 -1.10
CA SER A 49 20.66 -5.75 -2.51
C SER A 49 19.71 -4.61 -2.83
N ILE A 50 18.47 -4.63 -2.30
CA ILE A 50 17.50 -3.55 -2.50
C ILE A 50 17.96 -2.29 -1.73
N ALA A 51 18.43 -2.45 -0.50
CA ALA A 51 18.91 -1.35 0.33
C ALA A 51 20.11 -0.65 -0.31
N GLU A 52 21.08 -1.40 -0.87
CA GLU A 52 22.23 -0.84 -1.59
C GLU A 52 21.80 0.05 -2.76
N ILE A 53 20.82 -0.40 -3.56
CA ILE A 53 20.31 0.39 -4.71
C ILE A 53 19.56 1.64 -4.23
N LEU A 54 18.84 1.56 -3.11
CA LEU A 54 18.02 2.66 -2.59
C LEU A 54 18.81 3.62 -1.69
N ALA A 55 19.96 3.23 -1.15
CA ALA A 55 20.76 4.06 -0.24
C ALA A 55 21.06 5.48 -0.76
N PRO A 56 21.34 5.71 -2.05
CA PRO A 56 21.54 7.06 -2.59
C PRO A 56 20.35 8.01 -2.38
N ALA A 57 19.12 7.47 -2.22
CA ALA A 57 17.93 8.26 -1.95
C ALA A 57 18.05 9.08 -0.66
N LEU A 58 18.67 8.54 0.38
CA LEU A 58 18.91 9.25 1.64
C LEU A 58 19.78 10.50 1.47
N GLN A 59 20.62 10.53 0.45
CA GLN A 59 21.48 11.66 0.10
C GLN A 59 20.83 12.61 -0.94
N GLY A 60 19.56 12.39 -1.28
CA GLY A 60 18.82 13.18 -2.28
C GLY A 60 19.14 12.81 -3.74
N ALA A 61 19.90 11.74 -3.98
CA ALA A 61 20.14 11.24 -5.32
C ALA A 61 19.02 10.28 -5.77
N THR A 62 18.66 10.34 -7.05
CA THR A 62 17.66 9.42 -7.62
C THR A 62 18.27 8.04 -7.81
N PRO A 63 17.79 7.00 -7.10
CA PRO A 63 18.28 5.64 -7.28
C PRO A 63 17.85 5.04 -8.62
N SER A 64 18.50 3.94 -9.00
CA SER A 64 18.11 3.17 -10.18
C SER A 64 16.75 2.49 -9.99
N ASN A 65 16.00 2.31 -11.08
CA ASN A 65 14.78 1.50 -11.06
C ASN A 65 15.10 0.03 -10.77
N ILE A 66 14.24 -0.62 -10.00
CA ILE A 66 14.41 -2.02 -9.58
C ILE A 66 13.27 -2.85 -10.17
N LEU A 67 13.61 -3.96 -10.83
CA LEU A 67 12.66 -4.98 -11.25
C LEU A 67 12.83 -6.23 -10.39
N ILE A 68 11.81 -6.58 -9.60
CA ILE A 68 11.80 -7.74 -8.73
C ILE A 68 10.88 -8.81 -9.31
N TYR A 69 11.44 -9.97 -9.65
CA TYR A 69 10.69 -11.08 -10.23
C TYR A 69 10.95 -12.38 -9.47
N GLY A 70 10.07 -13.35 -9.63
CA GLY A 70 10.17 -14.66 -9.00
C GLY A 70 8.80 -15.29 -8.74
N LYS A 71 8.79 -16.53 -8.27
CA LYS A 71 7.56 -17.31 -8.02
C LYS A 71 6.64 -16.63 -7.01
N THR A 72 5.33 -16.87 -7.15
CA THR A 72 4.32 -16.41 -6.18
C THR A 72 4.60 -17.01 -4.80
N GLY A 73 4.31 -16.26 -3.75
CA GLY A 73 4.51 -16.71 -2.37
C GLY A 73 5.95 -16.67 -1.87
N THR A 74 6.91 -16.18 -2.66
CA THR A 74 8.33 -16.09 -2.24
C THR A 74 8.65 -14.86 -1.37
N GLY A 75 7.67 -14.06 -0.99
CA GLY A 75 7.86 -12.92 -0.08
C GLY A 75 8.34 -11.63 -0.75
N LYS A 76 8.27 -11.48 -2.08
CA LYS A 76 8.69 -10.26 -2.80
C LYS A 76 8.06 -8.99 -2.21
N THR A 77 6.73 -8.96 -2.13
CA THR A 77 5.98 -7.84 -1.56
C THR A 77 6.37 -7.53 -0.11
N ALA A 78 6.57 -8.57 0.70
CA ALA A 78 6.97 -8.41 2.10
C ALA A 78 8.39 -7.79 2.20
N THR A 79 9.33 -8.25 1.36
CA THR A 79 10.69 -7.71 1.34
C THR A 79 10.71 -6.24 0.93
N VAL A 80 9.97 -5.86 -0.12
CA VAL A 80 9.89 -4.47 -0.58
C VAL A 80 9.26 -3.56 0.48
N LYS A 81 8.17 -4.00 1.11
CA LYS A 81 7.53 -3.24 2.20
C LYS A 81 8.45 -3.08 3.40
N PHE A 82 9.19 -4.12 3.76
CA PHE A 82 10.15 -4.08 4.85
C PHE A 82 11.23 -3.03 4.57
N VAL A 83 11.94 -3.15 3.43
CA VAL A 83 13.01 -2.20 3.07
C VAL A 83 12.47 -0.78 2.93
N GLY A 84 11.28 -0.61 2.34
CA GLY A 84 10.65 0.70 2.21
C GLY A 84 10.34 1.35 3.56
N THR A 85 9.81 0.58 4.51
CA THR A 85 9.55 1.08 5.88
C THR A 85 10.84 1.47 6.60
N GLU A 86 11.90 0.67 6.48
CA GLU A 86 13.20 1.00 7.06
C GLU A 86 13.77 2.28 6.43
N LEU A 87 13.70 2.41 5.11
CA LEU A 87 14.14 3.61 4.40
C LEU A 87 13.37 4.87 4.84
N GLU A 88 12.05 4.79 4.97
CA GLU A 88 11.23 5.90 5.48
C GLU A 88 11.64 6.30 6.90
N ASN A 89 11.86 5.31 7.78
CA ASN A 89 12.28 5.56 9.17
C ASN A 89 13.64 6.24 9.24
N GLU A 90 14.61 5.77 8.46
CA GLU A 90 15.96 6.31 8.43
C GLU A 90 16.04 7.67 7.74
N SER A 91 15.14 7.95 6.78
CA SER A 91 15.14 9.18 6.01
C SER A 91 14.82 10.44 6.82
N SER A 92 14.29 10.30 8.04
CA SER A 92 13.90 11.43 8.89
C SER A 92 15.06 12.36 9.27
N GLY A 93 16.30 11.89 9.22
CA GLY A 93 17.52 12.67 9.45
C GLY A 93 18.24 13.15 8.17
N PHE A 94 17.69 12.84 7.01
CA PHE A 94 18.28 13.06 5.69
C PHE A 94 17.24 13.66 4.71
N THR A 95 17.33 13.29 3.44
CA THR A 95 16.27 13.60 2.46
C THR A 95 15.04 12.76 2.76
N PRO A 96 13.88 13.35 3.05
CA PRO A 96 12.67 12.58 3.31
C PRO A 96 12.34 11.66 2.13
N CYS A 97 12.26 10.37 2.40
CA CYS A 97 11.85 9.35 1.42
C CYS A 97 10.47 8.81 1.81
N ARG A 98 9.60 8.63 0.83
CA ARG A 98 8.26 8.05 1.03
C ARG A 98 8.01 6.93 0.05
N LEU A 99 7.42 5.83 0.54
CA LEU A 99 7.05 4.69 -0.28
C LEU A 99 5.56 4.73 -0.63
N VAL A 100 5.27 4.77 -1.92
CA VAL A 100 3.90 4.65 -2.45
C VAL A 100 3.73 3.26 -3.04
N HIS A 101 2.98 2.40 -2.36
CA HIS A 101 2.74 1.02 -2.79
C HIS A 101 1.37 0.88 -3.45
N LEU A 102 1.36 0.47 -4.71
CA LEU A 102 0.15 0.21 -5.51
C LEU A 102 0.09 -1.26 -5.91
N ASN A 103 -1.09 -1.88 -5.71
CA ASN A 103 -1.37 -3.21 -6.23
C ASN A 103 -2.05 -3.09 -7.60
N CYS A 104 -1.34 -3.48 -8.66
CA CYS A 104 -1.83 -3.43 -10.04
C CYS A 104 -2.86 -4.52 -10.38
N GLU A 105 -3.13 -5.45 -9.47
CA GLU A 105 -4.18 -6.45 -9.68
C GLU A 105 -5.57 -5.84 -9.85
N THR A 106 -5.84 -4.73 -9.14
CA THR A 106 -7.13 -4.01 -9.19
C THR A 106 -7.14 -2.85 -10.18
N ILE A 107 -6.01 -2.57 -10.83
CA ILE A 107 -5.85 -1.47 -11.77
C ILE A 107 -5.84 -2.04 -13.18
N ASP A 108 -6.54 -1.40 -14.11
CA ASP A 108 -6.75 -1.89 -15.48
C ASP A 108 -6.19 -0.95 -16.56
N THR A 109 -5.87 0.30 -16.21
CA THR A 109 -5.40 1.30 -17.19
C THR A 109 -4.23 2.14 -16.67
N GLN A 110 -3.40 2.65 -17.59
CA GLN A 110 -2.33 3.61 -17.26
C GLN A 110 -2.88 4.86 -16.56
N TYR A 111 -4.02 5.35 -17.01
CA TYR A 111 -4.70 6.47 -16.37
C TYR A 111 -4.91 6.25 -14.89
N ARG A 112 -5.46 5.09 -14.51
CA ARG A 112 -5.75 4.77 -13.10
C ARG A 112 -4.49 4.60 -12.28
N VAL A 113 -3.38 4.10 -12.86
CA VAL A 113 -2.08 4.05 -12.18
C VAL A 113 -1.65 5.46 -11.81
N LEU A 114 -1.61 6.39 -12.78
CA LEU A 114 -1.20 7.78 -12.56
C LEU A 114 -2.10 8.48 -11.53
N ALA A 115 -3.42 8.33 -11.66
CA ALA A 115 -4.38 8.92 -10.74
C ALA A 115 -4.22 8.37 -9.31
N GLN A 116 -3.97 7.08 -9.15
CA GLN A 116 -3.74 6.48 -7.83
C GLN A 116 -2.40 6.94 -7.21
N ILE A 117 -1.33 7.03 -8.00
CA ILE A 117 -0.05 7.59 -7.52
C ILE A 117 -0.28 9.01 -6.99
N ALA A 118 -0.88 9.88 -7.81
CA ALA A 118 -1.16 11.25 -7.44
C ALA A 118 -1.99 11.36 -6.16
N ASN A 119 -3.06 10.57 -6.06
CA ASN A 119 -3.95 10.55 -4.90
C ASN A 119 -3.26 10.01 -3.63
N HIS A 120 -2.35 9.03 -3.77
CA HIS A 120 -1.55 8.55 -2.63
C HIS A 120 -0.59 9.63 -2.15
N VAL A 121 0.17 10.24 -3.06
CA VAL A 121 1.14 11.27 -2.70
C VAL A 121 0.45 12.48 -2.07
N SER A 122 -0.61 13.01 -2.68
CA SER A 122 -1.37 14.14 -2.13
C SER A 122 -2.07 13.81 -0.81
N GLY A 123 -2.49 12.56 -0.62
CA GLY A 123 -3.17 12.10 0.59
C GLY A 123 -2.26 11.94 1.81
N LEU A 124 -0.95 11.91 1.64
CA LEU A 124 0.00 11.74 2.74
C LEU A 124 0.05 12.96 3.67
N ASP A 125 -0.13 14.16 3.13
CA ASP A 125 0.00 15.42 3.87
C ASP A 125 -1.34 16.09 4.23
N LEU A 126 -2.47 15.59 3.70
CA LEU A 126 -3.78 16.20 3.93
C LEU A 126 -4.52 15.59 5.13
N LYS A 127 -5.19 16.45 5.88
CA LYS A 127 -6.16 16.01 6.90
C LYS A 127 -7.29 15.20 6.24
N PRO A 128 -7.88 14.21 6.94
CA PRO A 128 -8.94 13.37 6.37
C PRO A 128 -10.11 14.14 5.75
N SER A 129 -10.43 15.34 6.27
CA SER A 129 -11.48 16.23 5.75
C SER A 129 -11.16 16.83 4.39
N ASP A 130 -9.86 16.98 4.05
CA ASP A 130 -9.42 17.71 2.88
C ASP A 130 -9.05 16.77 1.72
N ARG A 131 -8.87 15.48 2.02
CA ARG A 131 -8.53 14.44 1.03
C ARG A 131 -9.54 14.31 -0.10
N VAL A 132 -10.83 14.53 0.19
CA VAL A 132 -11.90 14.37 -0.80
C VAL A 132 -11.95 15.50 -1.84
N LYS A 133 -11.40 16.68 -1.52
CA LYS A 133 -11.49 17.85 -2.40
C LYS A 133 -10.43 17.93 -3.50
N ASN A 134 -9.30 17.21 -3.32
CA ASN A 134 -8.13 17.29 -4.20
C ASN A 134 -7.79 15.93 -4.84
N THR A 135 -8.76 15.03 -4.97
CA THR A 135 -8.55 13.72 -5.58
C THR A 135 -8.75 13.79 -7.09
N ILE A 136 -7.80 13.24 -7.82
CA ILE A 136 -7.99 12.99 -9.25
C ILE A 136 -9.05 11.90 -9.40
N PRO A 137 -10.12 12.15 -10.17
CA PRO A 137 -11.19 11.19 -10.34
C PRO A 137 -10.68 9.93 -11.06
N PRO A 138 -11.29 8.77 -10.84
CA PRO A 138 -10.84 7.51 -11.47
C PRO A 138 -11.06 7.47 -12.98
N THR A 139 -11.83 8.42 -13.52
CA THR A 139 -12.14 8.58 -14.95
C THR A 139 -12.52 10.04 -15.24
N GLY A 140 -12.48 10.43 -16.53
CA GLY A 140 -13.05 11.68 -17.00
C GLY A 140 -12.04 12.77 -17.36
N TRP A 141 -10.82 12.72 -16.87
CA TRP A 141 -9.77 13.63 -17.31
C TRP A 141 -8.98 13.03 -18.48
N HIS A 142 -8.36 13.86 -19.28
CA HIS A 142 -7.38 13.39 -20.26
C HIS A 142 -6.11 12.90 -19.54
N THR A 143 -5.46 11.87 -20.08
CA THR A 143 -4.24 11.28 -19.47
C THR A 143 -3.14 12.33 -19.29
N ASP A 144 -3.00 13.25 -20.24
CA ASP A 144 -2.00 14.34 -20.18
C ASP A 144 -2.28 15.30 -19.02
N GLN A 145 -3.57 15.55 -18.72
CA GLN A 145 -3.97 16.37 -17.58
C GLN A 145 -3.63 15.68 -16.26
N VAL A 146 -3.89 14.37 -16.16
CA VAL A 146 -3.52 13.59 -14.97
C VAL A 146 -2.02 13.58 -14.77
N TYR A 147 -1.25 13.41 -15.86
CA TYR A 147 0.21 13.44 -15.80
C TYR A 147 0.75 14.78 -15.34
N SER A 148 0.20 15.89 -15.86
CA SER A 148 0.60 17.24 -15.47
C SER A 148 0.29 17.51 -14.00
N GLU A 149 -0.87 17.07 -13.52
CA GLU A 149 -1.25 17.23 -12.11
C GLU A 149 -0.39 16.35 -11.19
N LEU A 150 -0.11 15.10 -11.58
CA LEU A 150 0.82 14.23 -10.85
C LEU A 150 2.19 14.89 -10.70
N LYS A 151 2.71 15.50 -11.77
CA LYS A 151 3.99 16.21 -11.72
C LYS A 151 3.96 17.37 -10.72
N ASN A 152 2.91 18.18 -10.74
CA ASN A 152 2.71 19.28 -9.78
C ASN A 152 2.67 18.76 -8.34
N ILE A 153 1.95 17.67 -8.10
CA ILE A 153 1.82 17.05 -6.77
C ILE A 153 3.19 16.54 -6.29
N LEU A 154 3.97 15.88 -7.15
CA LEU A 154 5.29 15.37 -6.81
C LEU A 154 6.27 16.51 -6.48
N GLU A 155 6.23 17.61 -7.24
CA GLU A 155 7.06 18.79 -6.98
C GLU A 155 6.71 19.46 -5.63
N GLN A 156 5.42 19.48 -5.27
CA GLN A 156 4.95 20.07 -4.01
C GLN A 156 5.21 19.18 -2.79
N ALA A 157 5.15 17.86 -2.95
CA ALA A 157 5.31 16.90 -1.86
C ALA A 157 6.71 16.95 -1.21
N GLY A 158 7.72 17.40 -1.96
CA GLY A 158 9.10 17.44 -1.50
C GLY A 158 9.69 16.05 -1.23
N GLY A 159 10.99 15.98 -1.02
CA GLY A 159 11.68 14.70 -0.79
C GLY A 159 11.63 13.76 -2.00
N LEU A 160 11.94 12.49 -1.78
CA LEU A 160 11.96 11.48 -2.82
C LEU A 160 10.75 10.54 -2.67
N GLN A 161 9.99 10.37 -3.74
CA GLN A 161 8.85 9.44 -3.80
C GLN A 161 9.27 8.16 -4.50
N ILE A 162 9.22 7.02 -3.79
CA ILE A 162 9.51 5.69 -4.33
C ILE A 162 8.21 4.99 -4.62
N ILE A 163 7.95 4.74 -5.90
CA ILE A 163 6.69 4.15 -6.36
C ILE A 163 6.90 2.66 -6.59
N VAL A 164 6.15 1.85 -5.86
CA VAL A 164 6.14 0.39 -5.98
C VAL A 164 4.88 -0.06 -6.69
N LEU A 165 5.07 -0.67 -7.86
CA LEU A 165 4.01 -1.28 -8.64
C LEU A 165 4.05 -2.81 -8.42
N ASP A 166 3.21 -3.30 -7.52
CA ASP A 166 3.11 -4.73 -7.24
C ASP A 166 2.14 -5.41 -8.22
N GLU A 167 2.40 -6.68 -8.57
CA GLU A 167 1.59 -7.45 -9.53
C GLU A 167 1.48 -6.76 -10.92
N ILE A 168 2.55 -6.08 -11.37
CA ILE A 168 2.58 -5.32 -12.64
C ILE A 168 2.24 -6.19 -13.86
N ASP A 169 2.53 -7.48 -13.83
CA ASP A 169 2.18 -8.43 -14.87
C ASP A 169 0.66 -8.55 -15.11
N LYS A 170 -0.15 -8.29 -14.10
CA LYS A 170 -1.62 -8.24 -14.23
C LYS A 170 -2.06 -7.04 -15.06
N LEU A 171 -1.42 -5.88 -14.84
CA LEU A 171 -1.71 -4.68 -15.61
C LEU A 171 -1.33 -4.85 -17.08
N VAL A 172 -0.13 -5.40 -17.33
CA VAL A 172 0.36 -5.65 -18.70
C VAL A 172 -0.56 -6.59 -19.46
N LYS A 173 -1.04 -7.67 -18.82
CA LYS A 173 -2.00 -8.60 -19.44
C LYS A 173 -3.31 -7.93 -19.79
N LYS A 174 -3.86 -7.10 -18.91
CA LYS A 174 -5.12 -6.39 -19.16
C LYS A 174 -5.02 -5.34 -20.27
N SER A 175 -3.89 -4.63 -20.36
CA SER A 175 -3.66 -3.62 -21.40
C SER A 175 -3.22 -4.21 -22.73
N GLY A 176 -2.77 -5.45 -22.79
CA GLY A 176 -2.38 -6.16 -24.01
C GLY A 176 -3.53 -6.87 -24.75
N ASP A 177 -4.67 -7.05 -24.10
CA ASP A 177 -5.86 -7.67 -24.72
C ASP A 177 -6.69 -6.67 -25.56
N ASP A 178 -6.30 -5.38 -25.60
CA ASP A 178 -6.97 -4.32 -26.39
C ASP A 178 -6.30 -4.05 -27.76
N THR A 179 -5.46 -5.00 -28.28
CA THR A 179 -4.83 -4.91 -29.63
C THR A 179 -5.29 -6.00 -30.56
#